data_064189655e0f4ae393e399fedc328569
#
_entry.id   064189655e0f4ae393e399fedc328569
#
_cell.length_a   1.000
_cell.length_b   1.000
_cell.length_c   1.000
_cell.angle_alpha   90.00
_cell.angle_beta   90.00
_cell.angle_gamma   90.00
#
_symmetry.space_group_name_H-M   'P 1'
#
loop_
_entity.id
_entity.type
_entity.pdbx_description
1 polymer ?
#
loop_
_entity_poly.entity_id
_entity_poly.type
_entity_poly.pdbx_seq_one_letter_code
_entity_poly.pdbx_strand_id
1 'polypeptide(L)'
;KPILDTVRGMLSNAAESIDEVRVLGHTAQASPKRPNNVATDRTLASQRAANVVIYVQEHSSLDPARLVSEGIGQWRPVATNDTVEGRAQNRRVEMIVSGRNLEQELQGGILQYTTE
;
A
#
# COMPACT_ATOMS: atom_id res chain seq x y z
N LYS A 1 9.29 8.85 9.00
CA LYS A 1 8.06 8.84 8.17
C LYS A 1 6.83 8.75 9.07
N PRO A 2 6.17 9.88 9.39
CA PRO A 2 5.10 9.89 10.39
C PRO A 2 3.93 8.96 10.08
N ILE A 3 3.50 8.88 8.81
CA ILE A 3 2.39 8.00 8.42
C ILE A 3 2.75 6.53 8.64
N LEU A 4 3.94 6.12 8.21
CA LEU A 4 4.39 4.75 8.40
C LEU A 4 4.61 4.42 9.87
N ASP A 5 5.07 5.36 10.68
CA ASP A 5 5.23 5.14 12.12
C ASP A 5 3.89 4.93 12.81
N THR A 6 2.86 5.69 12.42
CA THR A 6 1.50 5.51 12.93
C THR A 6 0.95 4.14 12.54
N VAL A 7 1.08 3.76 11.27
CA VAL A 7 0.64 2.47 10.77
C VAL A 7 1.38 1.34 11.49
N ARG A 8 2.69 1.47 11.65
CA ARG A 8 3.49 0.49 12.37
C ARG A 8 2.99 0.27 13.79
N GLY A 9 2.68 1.36 14.50
CA GLY A 9 2.13 1.28 15.85
C GLY A 9 0.80 0.54 15.89
N MET A 10 -0.11 0.85 14.98
CA MET A 10 -1.41 0.17 14.88
C MET A 10 -1.23 -1.32 14.61
N LEU A 11 -0.36 -1.68 13.68
CA LEU A 11 -0.11 -3.08 13.32
C LEU A 11 0.54 -3.84 14.47
N SER A 12 1.47 -3.22 15.19
CA SER A 12 2.12 -3.84 16.34
C SER A 12 1.12 -4.12 17.47
N ASN A 13 0.20 -3.19 17.73
CA ASN A 13 -0.82 -3.34 18.76
C ASN A 13 -1.81 -4.46 18.43
N ALA A 14 -2.09 -4.68 17.16
CA ALA A 14 -3.05 -5.69 16.70
C ALA A 14 -2.38 -6.97 16.22
N ALA A 15 -1.06 -7.13 16.41
CA ALA A 15 -0.28 -8.19 15.77
C ALA A 15 -0.82 -9.60 16.00
N GLU A 16 -1.33 -9.90 17.20
CA GLU A 16 -1.86 -11.24 17.52
C GLU A 16 -3.16 -11.54 16.78
N SER A 17 -3.89 -10.51 16.37
CA SER A 17 -5.17 -10.64 15.66
C SER A 17 -5.02 -10.65 14.15
N ILE A 18 -3.83 -10.32 13.64
CA ILE A 18 -3.59 -10.18 12.20
C ILE A 18 -3.18 -11.52 11.60
N ASP A 19 -3.89 -11.93 10.55
CA ASP A 19 -3.53 -13.11 9.76
C ASP A 19 -2.62 -12.76 8.59
N GLU A 20 -2.88 -11.63 7.93
CA GLU A 20 -2.12 -11.20 6.77
C GLU A 20 -2.18 -9.70 6.58
N VAL A 21 -1.08 -9.12 6.14
CA VAL A 21 -1.02 -7.72 5.68
C VAL A 21 -0.56 -7.74 4.22
N ARG A 22 -1.42 -7.30 3.32
CA ARG A 22 -1.11 -7.15 1.90
C ARG A 22 -0.87 -5.68 1.59
N VAL A 23 0.26 -5.39 1.00
CA VAL A 23 0.63 -4.03 0.61
C VAL A 23 0.61 -3.94 -0.90
N LEU A 24 -0.25 -3.07 -1.43
CA LEU A 24 -0.49 -2.89 -2.87
C LEU A 24 0.09 -1.55 -3.31
N GLY A 25 1.04 -1.59 -4.23
CA GLY A 25 1.62 -0.39 -4.83
C GLY A 25 0.87 0.01 -6.08
N HIS A 26 0.47 1.27 -6.17
CA HIS A 26 -0.25 1.83 -7.31
C HIS A 26 0.54 2.96 -7.93
N THR A 27 0.40 3.11 -9.24
CA THR A 27 1.01 4.20 -10.00
C THR A 27 -0.07 5.00 -10.71
N ALA A 28 0.29 6.18 -11.21
CA ALA A 28 -0.56 6.94 -12.10
C ALA A 28 -0.17 6.65 -13.54
N GLN A 29 -1.16 6.69 -14.45
CA GLN A 29 -0.88 6.70 -15.88
C GLN A 29 -0.36 8.10 -16.25
N ALA A 30 0.87 8.17 -16.75
CA ALA A 30 1.52 9.44 -17.03
C ALA A 30 0.87 10.19 -18.19
N SER A 31 0.38 9.47 -19.20
CA SER A 31 -0.35 10.04 -20.33
C SER A 31 -1.81 9.64 -20.27
N PRO A 32 -2.77 10.56 -20.40
CA PRO A 32 -4.18 10.18 -20.44
C PRO A 32 -4.57 9.37 -21.69
N LYS A 33 -3.69 9.35 -22.69
CA LYS A 33 -4.00 8.73 -23.99
C LYS A 33 -3.44 7.33 -24.15
N ARG A 34 -2.50 6.92 -23.32
CA ARG A 34 -1.89 5.59 -23.43
C ARG A 34 -1.33 5.12 -22.09
N PRO A 35 -1.34 3.80 -21.84
CA PRO A 35 -0.74 3.25 -20.63
C PRO A 35 0.77 3.45 -20.58
N ASN A 36 1.31 3.45 -19.35
CA ASN A 36 2.75 3.38 -19.13
C ASN A 36 3.31 2.07 -19.67
N ASN A 37 4.60 2.05 -19.92
CA ASN A 37 5.30 0.82 -20.27
C ASN A 37 5.07 -0.24 -19.19
N VAL A 38 4.66 -1.44 -19.61
CA VAL A 38 4.22 -2.51 -18.69
C VAL A 38 5.32 -2.89 -17.69
N ALA A 39 6.52 -3.16 -18.18
CA ALA A 39 7.60 -3.60 -17.32
C ALA A 39 8.03 -2.52 -16.32
N THR A 40 8.19 -1.30 -16.80
CA THR A 40 8.59 -0.16 -15.94
C THR A 40 7.54 0.11 -14.88
N ASP A 41 6.27 0.10 -15.27
CA ASP A 41 5.15 0.38 -14.38
C ASP A 41 5.03 -0.68 -13.27
N ARG A 42 5.04 -1.95 -13.64
CA ARG A 42 4.94 -3.04 -12.67
C ARG A 42 6.15 -3.06 -11.72
N THR A 43 7.33 -2.82 -12.24
CA THR A 43 8.55 -2.79 -11.42
C THR A 43 8.51 -1.65 -10.41
N LEU A 44 8.10 -0.45 -10.83
CA LEU A 44 7.98 0.69 -9.94
C LEU A 44 6.93 0.45 -8.85
N ALA A 45 5.76 -0.06 -9.24
CA ALA A 45 4.68 -0.37 -8.31
C ALA A 45 5.12 -1.42 -7.27
N SER A 46 5.79 -2.47 -7.73
CA SER A 46 6.29 -3.52 -6.86
C SER A 46 7.35 -3.00 -5.90
N GLN A 47 8.24 -2.12 -6.36
CA GLN A 47 9.27 -1.52 -5.52
C GLN A 47 8.66 -0.65 -4.42
N ARG A 48 7.63 0.12 -4.74
CA ARG A 48 6.93 0.94 -3.75
C ARG A 48 6.27 0.09 -2.66
N ALA A 49 5.62 -0.98 -3.06
CA ALA A 49 5.01 -1.91 -2.11
C ALA A 49 6.08 -2.59 -1.25
N ALA A 50 7.17 -3.04 -1.85
CA ALA A 50 8.27 -3.68 -1.15
C ALA A 50 8.91 -2.75 -0.13
N ASN A 51 9.11 -1.47 -0.47
CA ASN A 51 9.69 -0.50 0.45
C ASN A 51 8.85 -0.37 1.73
N VAL A 52 7.53 -0.40 1.60
CA VAL A 52 6.62 -0.33 2.75
C VAL A 52 6.71 -1.61 3.58
N VAL A 53 6.70 -2.77 2.94
CA VAL A 53 6.83 -4.05 3.63
C VAL A 53 8.16 -4.12 4.39
N ILE A 54 9.25 -3.71 3.76
CA ILE A 54 10.57 -3.68 4.41
C ILE A 54 10.53 -2.82 5.67
N TYR A 55 9.97 -1.62 5.58
CA TYR A 55 9.85 -0.73 6.73
C TYR A 55 9.05 -1.37 7.87
N VAL A 56 7.88 -1.92 7.54
CA VAL A 56 7.01 -2.58 8.54
C VAL A 56 7.72 -3.78 9.16
N GLN A 57 8.38 -4.60 8.37
CA GLN A 57 9.10 -5.77 8.86
C GLN A 57 10.22 -5.40 9.81
N GLU A 58 10.97 -4.35 9.49
CA GLU A 58 12.11 -3.92 10.31
C GLU A 58 11.71 -3.20 11.59
N HIS A 59 10.50 -2.64 11.64
CA HIS A 59 10.06 -1.77 12.73
C HIS A 59 8.84 -2.27 13.51
N SER A 60 8.40 -3.50 13.25
CA SER A 60 7.25 -4.08 13.95
C SER A 60 7.53 -5.49 14.41
N SER A 61 6.64 -6.02 15.25
CA SER A 61 6.72 -7.40 15.75
C SER A 61 5.91 -8.39 14.92
N LEU A 62 5.38 -7.96 13.78
CA LEU A 62 4.64 -8.85 12.89
C LEU A 62 5.52 -9.96 12.35
N ASP A 63 4.93 -11.15 12.25
CA ASP A 63 5.58 -12.28 11.60
C ASP A 63 5.81 -11.95 10.13
N PRO A 64 7.08 -11.93 9.66
CA PRO A 64 7.38 -11.61 8.26
C PRO A 64 6.65 -12.49 7.24
N ALA A 65 6.32 -13.73 7.61
CA ALA A 65 5.59 -14.64 6.74
C ALA A 65 4.15 -14.16 6.44
N ARG A 66 3.64 -13.22 7.22
CA ARG A 66 2.30 -12.64 7.05
C ARG A 66 2.30 -11.36 6.24
N LEU A 67 3.47 -10.87 5.82
CA LEU A 67 3.60 -9.65 5.03
C LEU A 67 3.71 -10.00 3.55
N VAL A 68 2.87 -9.38 2.73
CA VAL A 68 2.83 -9.61 1.28
C VAL A 68 2.92 -8.27 0.57
N SER A 69 3.78 -8.18 -0.45
CA SER A 69 3.85 -6.99 -1.30
C SER A 69 3.38 -7.31 -2.71
N GLU A 70 2.59 -6.42 -3.30
CA GLU A 70 2.01 -6.61 -4.62
C GLU A 70 2.11 -5.31 -5.44
N GLY A 71 2.54 -5.43 -6.68
CA GLY A 71 2.62 -4.30 -7.61
C GLY A 71 1.43 -4.30 -8.55
N ILE A 72 0.41 -3.51 -8.23
CA ILE A 72 -0.77 -3.37 -9.08
C ILE A 72 -0.48 -2.45 -10.27
N GLY A 73 0.26 -1.36 -10.04
CA GLY A 73 0.59 -0.41 -11.08
C GLY A 73 -0.56 0.54 -11.38
N GLN A 74 -0.72 0.89 -12.66
CA GLN A 74 -1.67 1.89 -13.14
C GLN A 74 -3.09 1.38 -13.31
N TRP A 75 -3.35 0.10 -13.03
CA TRP A 75 -4.55 -0.59 -13.50
C TRP A 75 -5.78 -0.44 -12.60
N ARG A 76 -5.64 0.17 -11.42
CA ARG A 76 -6.76 0.40 -10.48
C ARG A 76 -6.80 1.86 -10.02
N PRO A 77 -7.05 2.80 -10.94
CA PRO A 77 -7.07 4.22 -10.56
C PRO A 77 -8.26 4.52 -9.66
N VAL A 78 -8.07 5.48 -8.74
CA VAL A 78 -9.14 6.02 -7.87
C VAL A 78 -9.54 7.42 -8.29
N ALA A 79 -8.80 8.04 -9.21
CA ALA A 79 -9.05 9.38 -9.71
C ALA A 79 -8.67 9.45 -11.18
N THR A 80 -8.99 10.58 -11.81
CA THR A 80 -8.62 10.82 -13.21
C THR A 80 -7.11 10.95 -13.38
N ASN A 81 -6.58 10.42 -14.47
CA ASN A 81 -5.19 10.64 -14.85
C ASN A 81 -5.00 11.90 -15.70
N ASP A 82 -6.07 12.64 -15.98
CA ASP A 82 -6.03 13.84 -16.80
C ASP A 82 -5.46 15.05 -16.08
N THR A 83 -5.48 15.04 -14.74
CA THR A 83 -5.01 16.16 -13.92
C THR A 83 -3.85 15.76 -13.02
N VAL A 84 -3.05 16.75 -12.63
CA VAL A 84 -1.94 16.55 -11.68
C VAL A 84 -2.47 16.01 -10.35
N GLU A 85 -3.59 16.57 -9.88
CA GLU A 85 -4.22 16.17 -8.62
C GLU A 85 -4.71 14.74 -8.67
N GLY A 86 -5.36 14.35 -9.75
CA GLY A 86 -5.86 12.98 -9.94
C GLY A 86 -4.71 11.96 -10.01
N ARG A 87 -3.65 12.28 -10.74
CA ARG A 87 -2.47 11.42 -10.79
C ARG A 87 -1.81 11.28 -9.42
N ALA A 88 -1.76 12.36 -8.64
CA ALA A 88 -1.22 12.29 -7.29
C ALA A 88 -2.01 11.35 -6.39
N GLN A 89 -3.34 11.33 -6.53
CA GLN A 89 -4.19 10.40 -5.79
C GLN A 89 -3.98 8.95 -6.23
N ASN A 90 -3.71 8.72 -7.51
CA ASN A 90 -3.48 7.37 -8.03
C ASN A 90 -2.14 6.80 -7.56
N ARG A 91 -1.12 7.63 -7.35
CA ARG A 91 0.18 7.22 -6.82
C ARG A 91 0.06 7.00 -5.31
N ARG A 92 -0.33 5.79 -4.94
CA ARG A 92 -0.62 5.47 -3.55
C ARG A 92 -0.18 4.05 -3.20
N VAL A 93 -0.14 3.78 -1.91
CA VAL A 93 0.02 2.43 -1.36
C VAL A 93 -1.20 2.14 -0.51
N GLU A 94 -1.79 0.98 -0.73
CA GLU A 94 -2.90 0.49 0.09
C GLU A 94 -2.43 -0.69 0.94
N MET A 95 -2.89 -0.75 2.18
CA MET A 95 -2.68 -1.90 3.03
C MET A 95 -4.01 -2.57 3.31
N ILE A 96 -4.10 -3.86 3.01
CA ILE A 96 -5.27 -4.67 3.32
C ILE A 96 -4.89 -5.61 4.44
N VAL A 97 -5.48 -5.39 5.60
CA VAL A 97 -5.17 -6.18 6.80
C VAL A 97 -6.34 -7.12 7.07
N SER A 98 -6.06 -8.41 7.14
CA SER A 98 -7.06 -9.41 7.46
C SER A 98 -6.73 -10.10 8.78
N GLY A 99 -7.79 -10.54 9.50
CA GLY A 99 -7.64 -11.18 10.79
C GLY A 99 -8.90 -11.08 11.63
N ARG A 100 -8.75 -11.28 12.95
CA ARG A 100 -9.87 -11.31 13.90
C ARG A 100 -10.04 -9.97 14.59
N ASN A 101 -11.30 -9.52 14.70
CA ASN A 101 -11.66 -8.30 15.46
C ASN A 101 -10.98 -7.02 14.98
N LEU A 102 -10.55 -6.99 13.71
CA LEU A 102 -9.79 -5.85 13.18
C LEU A 102 -10.62 -4.58 13.09
N GLU A 103 -11.94 -4.67 12.90
CA GLU A 103 -12.80 -3.49 12.84
C GLU A 103 -12.76 -2.69 14.13
N GLN A 104 -12.61 -3.38 15.27
CA GLN A 104 -12.48 -2.72 16.57
C GLN A 104 -11.09 -2.16 16.79
N GLU A 105 -10.05 -2.84 16.31
CA GLU A 105 -8.66 -2.48 16.54
C GLU A 105 -8.11 -1.50 15.50
N LEU A 106 -8.52 -1.65 14.21
CA LEU A 106 -7.98 -0.89 13.09
C LEU A 106 -9.04 -0.09 12.33
N GLN A 107 -10.29 -0.10 12.79
CA GLN A 107 -11.39 0.67 12.21
C GLN A 107 -11.60 0.43 10.71
N GLY A 108 -11.78 -0.86 10.32
CA GLY A 108 -12.16 -1.22 8.97
C GLY A 108 -11.16 -2.07 8.21
N GLY A 109 -9.96 -2.28 8.71
CA GLY A 109 -9.00 -3.23 8.15
C GLY A 109 -8.30 -2.82 6.86
N ILE A 110 -8.59 -1.65 6.31
CA ILE A 110 -7.91 -1.10 5.13
C ILE A 110 -7.23 0.20 5.51
N LEU A 111 -5.93 0.26 5.27
CA LEU A 111 -5.13 1.45 5.52
C LEU A 111 -4.59 1.95 4.19
N GLN A 112 -4.67 3.26 3.97
CA GLN A 112 -4.26 3.86 2.71
C GLN A 112 -3.49 5.15 2.95
N TYR A 113 -2.42 5.36 2.18
CA TYR A 113 -1.75 6.63 2.13
C TYR A 113 -1.13 6.85 0.75
N THR A 114 -0.89 8.13 0.41
CA THR A 114 -0.31 8.51 -0.86
C THR A 114 1.20 8.69 -0.71
N THR A 115 1.97 8.09 -1.64
CA THR A 115 3.42 8.28 -1.71
C THR A 115 3.78 9.22 -2.86
N GLU A 116 4.80 9.98 -2.68
CA GLU A 116 5.31 10.87 -3.72
C GLU A 116 6.62 10.35 -4.29
#